data_14f2e1f6143164a8d711586e40c6f0a1
#
_entry.id   14f2e1f6143164a8d711586e40c6f0a1
#
_cell.length_a   1.000
_cell.length_b   1.000
_cell.length_c   1.000
_cell.angle_alpha   90.00
_cell.angle_beta   90.00
_cell.angle_gamma   90.00
#
_symmetry.space_group_name_H-M   'P 1'
#
loop_
_entity.id
_entity.type
_entity.pdbx_description
1 polymer ?
#
loop_
_entity_poly.entity_id
_entity_poly.type
_entity_poly.pdbx_seq_one_letter_code
_entity_poly.pdbx_strand_id
1 'polypeptide(L)'
;MPDKIKTVLVVDDDPDARDYLSTVLEDNGLAVLTAQDGSEALSKVEQEAPDLISLDITMPGKSGVAVYRKLKEDDQFKSIPVVIITGISDDFKTFISNRRHVPPPDGYINKPVDADEFVRMVKKLLV
;
A
#
# COMPACT_ATOMS: atom_id res chain seq x y z
N MET A 1 -8.23 17.51 -21.96
CA MET A 1 -7.03 17.43 -21.16
C MET A 1 -6.78 16.00 -20.71
N PRO A 2 -5.63 15.46 -21.02
CA PRO A 2 -5.37 14.10 -20.56
C PRO A 2 -5.26 14.04 -19.05
N ASP A 3 -5.85 13.03 -18.47
CA ASP A 3 -5.73 12.81 -17.05
C ASP A 3 -4.29 12.43 -16.71
N LYS A 4 -3.82 12.95 -15.60
CA LYS A 4 -2.50 12.58 -15.11
C LYS A 4 -2.53 11.10 -14.71
N ILE A 5 -1.53 10.35 -15.16
CA ILE A 5 -1.40 8.95 -14.77
C ILE A 5 -1.10 8.87 -13.28
N LYS A 6 -1.90 8.12 -12.54
CA LYS A 6 -1.70 7.92 -11.11
C LYS A 6 -0.63 6.87 -10.86
N THR A 7 0.11 7.06 -9.79
CA THR A 7 1.22 6.18 -9.41
C THR A 7 0.89 5.45 -8.11
N VAL A 8 1.10 4.14 -8.12
CA VAL A 8 0.90 3.29 -6.94
C VAL A 8 2.26 2.74 -6.51
N LEU A 9 2.57 2.86 -5.22
CA LEU A 9 3.75 2.22 -4.66
C LEU A 9 3.35 0.85 -4.12
N VAL A 10 3.95 -0.21 -4.66
CA VAL A 10 3.71 -1.59 -4.22
C VAL A 10 4.85 -2.01 -3.30
N VAL A 11 4.52 -2.28 -2.05
CA VAL A 11 5.49 -2.68 -1.02
C VAL A 11 5.25 -4.13 -0.66
N ASP A 12 6.19 -5.01 -1.01
CA ASP A 12 6.11 -6.44 -0.73
C ASP A 12 7.52 -7.01 -0.81
N ASP A 13 7.89 -7.88 0.14
CA ASP A 13 9.22 -8.48 0.16
C ASP A 13 9.34 -9.65 -0.84
N ASP A 14 8.23 -10.19 -1.31
CA ASP A 14 8.23 -11.27 -2.27
C ASP A 14 8.29 -10.70 -3.70
N PRO A 15 9.37 -10.99 -4.46
CA PRO A 15 9.47 -10.44 -5.82
C PRO A 15 8.37 -10.91 -6.75
N ASP A 16 7.88 -12.14 -6.58
CA ASP A 16 6.79 -12.64 -7.44
C ASP A 16 5.49 -11.88 -7.16
N ALA A 17 5.21 -11.60 -5.89
CA ALA A 17 4.03 -10.82 -5.54
C ALA A 17 4.15 -9.39 -6.04
N ARG A 18 5.33 -8.77 -5.90
CA ARG A 18 5.55 -7.43 -6.44
C ARG A 18 5.30 -7.40 -7.95
N ASP A 19 5.85 -8.36 -8.67
CA ASP A 19 5.69 -8.43 -10.13
C ASP A 19 4.23 -8.63 -10.52
N TYR A 20 3.53 -9.52 -9.81
CA TYR A 20 2.12 -9.78 -10.09
C TYR A 20 1.28 -8.51 -9.91
N LEU A 21 1.41 -7.86 -8.76
CA LEU A 21 0.63 -6.67 -8.47
C LEU A 21 1.00 -5.52 -9.40
N SER A 22 2.28 -5.38 -9.72
CA SER A 22 2.73 -4.34 -10.65
C SER A 22 2.15 -4.53 -12.03
N THR A 23 2.18 -5.76 -12.53
CA THR A 23 1.63 -6.08 -13.85
C THR A 23 0.13 -5.80 -13.90
N VAL A 24 -0.60 -6.21 -12.86
CA VAL A 24 -2.04 -5.99 -12.77
C VAL A 24 -2.35 -4.49 -12.83
N LEU A 25 -1.60 -3.68 -12.09
CA LEU A 25 -1.85 -2.24 -12.06
C LEU A 25 -1.46 -1.58 -13.38
N GLU A 26 -0.32 -1.96 -13.95
CA GLU A 26 0.12 -1.40 -15.24
C GLU A 26 -0.85 -1.75 -16.36
N ASP A 27 -1.39 -2.96 -16.36
CA ASP A 27 -2.39 -3.38 -17.33
C ASP A 27 -3.68 -2.56 -17.22
N ASN A 28 -3.88 -1.90 -16.10
CA ASN A 28 -5.05 -1.06 -15.86
C ASN A 28 -4.75 0.44 -15.93
N GLY A 29 -3.63 0.80 -16.54
CA GLY A 29 -3.33 2.20 -16.85
C GLY A 29 -2.68 2.98 -15.73
N LEU A 30 -2.11 2.29 -14.73
CA LEU A 30 -1.47 2.94 -13.59
C LEU A 30 0.05 2.81 -13.71
N ALA A 31 0.76 3.81 -13.21
CA ALA A 31 2.22 3.71 -13.07
C ALA A 31 2.54 3.05 -11.72
N VAL A 32 3.65 2.35 -11.65
CA VAL A 32 4.00 1.59 -10.45
C VAL A 32 5.42 1.89 -10.01
N LEU A 33 5.58 2.16 -8.72
CA LEU A 33 6.86 2.11 -8.03
C LEU A 33 6.84 0.88 -7.13
N THR A 34 8.00 0.31 -6.85
CA THR A 34 8.07 -0.88 -5.99
C THR A 34 9.07 -0.67 -4.86
N ALA A 35 8.82 -1.35 -3.76
CA ALA A 35 9.74 -1.40 -2.62
C ALA A 35 9.70 -2.80 -2.02
N GLN A 36 10.86 -3.30 -1.60
CA GLN A 36 10.95 -4.66 -1.06
C GLN A 36 10.92 -4.70 0.46
N ASP A 37 11.02 -3.55 1.12
CA ASP A 37 10.98 -3.48 2.59
C ASP A 37 10.53 -2.10 3.03
N GLY A 38 10.39 -1.94 4.34
CA GLY A 38 9.89 -0.69 4.90
C GLY A 38 10.81 0.50 4.70
N SER A 39 12.11 0.28 4.78
CA SER A 39 13.08 1.37 4.60
C SER A 39 13.03 1.90 3.17
N GLU A 40 12.99 1.00 2.20
CA GLU A 40 12.89 1.39 0.80
C GLU A 40 11.55 2.07 0.54
N ALA A 41 10.47 1.58 1.15
CA ALA A 41 9.15 2.19 0.98
C ALA A 41 9.14 3.65 1.43
N LEU A 42 9.67 3.91 2.62
CA LEU A 42 9.70 5.27 3.15
C LEU A 42 10.60 6.18 2.30
N SER A 43 11.72 5.66 1.81
CA SER A 43 12.61 6.40 0.93
C SER A 43 11.92 6.77 -0.38
N LYS A 44 11.18 5.82 -0.97
CA LYS A 44 10.46 6.08 -2.22
C LYS A 44 9.36 7.12 -2.03
N VAL A 45 8.65 7.07 -0.92
CA VAL A 45 7.60 8.04 -0.62
C VAL A 45 8.18 9.44 -0.52
N GLU A 46 9.35 9.59 0.10
CA GLU A 46 10.01 10.89 0.22
C GLU A 46 10.50 11.41 -1.12
N GLN A 47 11.04 10.54 -1.96
CA GLN A 47 11.60 10.93 -3.25
C GLN A 47 10.53 11.24 -4.27
N GLU A 48 9.44 10.49 -4.26
CA GLU A 48 8.42 10.59 -5.29
C GLU A 48 7.08 10.15 -4.69
N ALA A 49 6.38 11.08 -4.08
CA ALA A 49 5.14 10.79 -3.38
C ALA A 49 4.15 10.09 -4.32
N PRO A 50 3.76 8.83 -4.01
CA PRO A 50 2.78 8.14 -4.83
C PRO A 50 1.38 8.64 -4.55
N ASP A 51 0.44 8.27 -5.42
CA ASP A 51 -0.96 8.61 -5.23
C ASP A 51 -1.68 7.60 -4.32
N LEU A 52 -1.12 6.41 -4.18
CA LEU A 52 -1.65 5.36 -3.33
C LEU A 52 -0.52 4.39 -2.98
N ILE A 53 -0.62 3.77 -1.81
CA ILE A 53 0.36 2.78 -1.37
C ILE A 53 -0.35 1.45 -1.11
N SER A 54 0.16 0.38 -1.73
CA SER A 54 -0.25 -0.99 -1.45
C SER A 54 0.82 -1.59 -0.55
N LEU A 55 0.46 -1.94 0.67
CA LEU A 55 1.42 -2.29 1.71
C LEU A 55 1.16 -3.67 2.27
N ASP A 56 2.09 -4.60 2.04
CA ASP A 56 2.07 -5.92 2.67
C ASP A 56 2.57 -5.80 4.10
N ILE A 57 1.76 -6.22 5.06
CA ILE A 57 2.14 -6.13 6.48
C ILE A 57 2.79 -7.40 7.00
N THR A 58 2.94 -8.43 6.17
CA THR A 58 3.54 -9.69 6.60
C THR A 58 5.03 -9.78 6.29
N MET A 59 5.66 -8.65 5.95
CA MET A 59 7.10 -8.61 5.65
C MET A 59 7.93 -8.86 6.90
N PRO A 60 9.03 -9.62 6.78
CA PRO A 60 9.96 -9.78 7.90
C PRO A 60 10.72 -8.48 8.18
N GLY A 61 11.32 -8.42 9.35
CA GLY A 61 12.08 -7.25 9.77
C GLY A 61 11.19 -6.11 10.19
N LYS A 62 11.36 -4.94 9.57
CA LYS A 62 10.49 -3.81 9.85
C LYS A 62 9.10 -4.15 9.38
N SER A 63 8.17 -4.24 10.30
CA SER A 63 6.82 -4.66 9.97
C SER A 63 6.12 -3.59 9.13
N GLY A 64 5.21 -4.06 8.28
CA GLY A 64 4.37 -3.14 7.52
C GLY A 64 3.53 -2.24 8.43
N VAL A 65 3.22 -2.72 9.62
CA VAL A 65 2.51 -1.91 10.62
C VAL A 65 3.32 -0.68 11.01
N ALA A 66 4.64 -0.84 11.21
CA ALA A 66 5.49 0.30 11.55
C ALA A 66 5.57 1.30 10.40
N VAL A 67 5.64 0.82 9.17
CA VAL A 67 5.64 1.68 8.00
C VAL A 67 4.32 2.45 7.91
N TYR A 68 3.20 1.75 8.10
CA TYR A 68 1.89 2.39 8.07
C TYR A 68 1.79 3.51 9.11
N ARG A 69 2.24 3.23 10.33
CA ARG A 69 2.20 4.22 11.39
C ARG A 69 3.03 5.46 11.05
N LYS A 70 4.24 5.25 10.53
CA LYS A 70 5.10 6.37 10.15
C LYS A 70 4.47 7.23 9.08
N LEU A 71 3.83 6.61 8.09
CA LEU A 71 3.16 7.37 7.03
C LEU A 71 2.00 8.19 7.58
N LYS A 72 1.21 7.62 8.48
CA LYS A 72 0.03 8.31 9.01
C LYS A 72 0.37 9.36 10.07
N GLU A 73 1.56 9.28 10.66
CA GLU A 73 2.02 10.29 11.61
C GLU A 73 2.71 11.46 10.92
N ASP A 74 3.04 11.33 9.65
CA ASP A 74 3.74 12.38 8.90
C ASP A 74 2.72 13.28 8.20
N ASP A 75 2.73 14.55 8.54
CA ASP A 75 1.77 15.52 7.98
C ASP A 75 1.86 15.61 6.45
N GLN A 76 3.03 15.34 5.88
CA GLN A 76 3.23 15.40 4.45
C GLN A 76 2.60 14.21 3.73
N PHE A 77 2.54 13.04 4.38
CA PHE A 77 2.15 11.80 3.70
C PHE A 77 0.86 11.17 4.24
N LYS A 78 0.31 11.68 5.34
CA LYS A 78 -0.83 11.03 6.00
C LYS A 78 -2.09 10.99 5.15
N SER A 79 -2.19 11.85 4.14
CA SER A 79 -3.36 11.88 3.26
C SER A 79 -3.28 10.88 2.10
N ILE A 80 -2.12 10.24 1.88
CA ILE A 80 -1.98 9.24 0.83
C ILE A 80 -2.79 8.00 1.23
N PRO A 81 -3.73 7.54 0.41
CA PRO A 81 -4.49 6.33 0.75
C PRO A 81 -3.60 5.10 0.77
N VAL A 82 -3.83 4.23 1.73
CA VAL A 82 -3.07 3.00 1.92
C VAL A 82 -4.02 1.81 1.91
N VAL A 83 -3.73 0.83 1.05
CA VAL A 83 -4.41 -0.46 1.01
C VAL A 83 -3.49 -1.47 1.67
N ILE A 84 -3.99 -2.13 2.71
CA ILE A 84 -3.22 -3.15 3.44
C ILE A 84 -3.47 -4.51 2.81
N ILE A 85 -2.38 -5.22 2.51
CA ILE A 85 -2.45 -6.59 2.01
C ILE A 85 -1.90 -7.50 3.11
N THR A 86 -2.67 -8.51 3.48
CA THR A 86 -2.31 -9.37 4.60
C THR A 86 -2.78 -10.81 4.39
N GLY A 87 -1.96 -11.76 4.84
CA GLY A 87 -2.36 -13.15 4.94
C GLY A 87 -2.90 -13.50 6.32
N ILE A 88 -2.83 -12.55 7.26
CA ILE A 88 -3.27 -12.74 8.64
C ILE A 88 -4.38 -11.73 8.88
N SER A 89 -5.61 -12.15 8.67
CA SER A 89 -6.73 -11.24 8.46
C SER A 89 -7.08 -10.33 9.64
N ASP A 90 -6.78 -10.72 10.89
CA ASP A 90 -7.29 -9.98 12.03
C ASP A 90 -6.24 -9.23 12.84
N ASP A 91 -4.96 -9.57 12.68
CA ASP A 91 -3.91 -9.00 13.53
C ASP A 91 -3.77 -7.50 13.34
N PHE A 92 -3.78 -7.04 12.09
CA PHE A 92 -3.63 -5.62 11.82
C PHE A 92 -4.84 -4.84 12.31
N LYS A 93 -6.05 -5.36 12.08
CA LYS A 93 -7.27 -4.68 12.54
C LYS A 93 -7.29 -4.54 14.05
N THR A 94 -6.91 -5.60 14.75
CA THR A 94 -6.83 -5.57 16.21
C THR A 94 -5.79 -4.56 16.67
N PHE A 95 -4.63 -4.56 16.03
CA PHE A 95 -3.57 -3.62 16.37
C PHE A 95 -4.04 -2.16 16.21
N ILE A 96 -4.66 -1.86 15.07
CA ILE A 96 -5.09 -0.49 14.79
C ILE A 96 -6.23 -0.06 15.72
N SER A 97 -7.17 -0.95 16.02
CA SER A 97 -8.29 -0.59 16.89
C SER A 97 -7.84 -0.27 18.31
N ASN A 98 -6.67 -0.74 18.71
CA ASN A 98 -6.08 -0.44 20.02
C ASN A 98 -5.21 0.82 20.00
N ARG A 99 -5.09 1.50 18.87
CA ARG A 99 -4.23 2.67 18.70
C ARG A 99 -5.08 3.87 18.29
N ARG A 100 -5.31 4.76 19.24
CA ARG A 100 -6.23 5.89 19.02
C ARG A 100 -5.67 6.97 18.08
N HIS A 101 -4.35 7.00 17.90
CA HIS A 101 -3.71 8.07 17.14
C HIS A 101 -3.47 7.74 15.67
N VAL A 102 -3.75 6.50 15.28
CA VAL A 102 -3.50 6.06 13.91
C VAL A 102 -4.84 5.72 13.28
N PRO A 103 -5.21 6.43 12.20
CA PRO A 103 -6.48 6.13 11.54
C PRO A 103 -6.45 4.76 10.88
N PRO A 104 -7.60 4.14 10.66
CA PRO A 104 -7.63 2.86 9.93
C PRO A 104 -7.19 3.06 8.49
N PRO A 105 -6.64 2.02 7.86
CA PRO A 105 -6.28 2.13 6.45
C PRO A 105 -7.52 2.28 5.57
N ASP A 106 -7.30 2.73 4.34
CA ASP A 106 -8.37 2.99 3.41
C ASP A 106 -8.97 1.72 2.82
N GLY A 107 -8.21 0.62 2.86
CA GLY A 107 -8.72 -0.67 2.40
C GLY A 107 -7.87 -1.82 2.91
N TYR A 108 -8.46 -3.01 2.91
CA TYR A 108 -7.82 -4.27 3.28
C TYR A 108 -8.05 -5.28 2.18
N ILE A 109 -7.01 -6.02 1.83
CA ILE A 109 -7.12 -7.15 0.90
C ILE A 109 -6.42 -8.34 1.52
N ASN A 110 -7.13 -9.47 1.60
CA ASN A 110 -6.56 -10.72 2.10
C ASN A 110 -5.87 -11.48 0.97
N LYS A 111 -4.77 -12.14 1.30
CA LYS A 111 -4.11 -13.05 0.37
C LYS A 111 -4.89 -14.36 0.28
N PRO A 112 -4.93 -15.00 -0.89
CA PRO A 112 -4.32 -14.56 -2.16
C PRO A 112 -5.09 -13.39 -2.75
N VAL A 113 -4.35 -12.46 -3.39
CA VAL A 113 -4.95 -11.25 -3.92
C VAL A 113 -5.73 -11.57 -5.20
N ASP A 114 -7.00 -11.19 -5.20
CA ASP A 114 -7.83 -11.24 -6.40
C ASP A 114 -7.58 -9.98 -7.21
N ALA A 115 -7.14 -10.13 -8.46
CA ALA A 115 -6.75 -9.00 -9.29
C ALA A 115 -7.88 -8.01 -9.49
N ASP A 116 -9.09 -8.49 -9.74
CA ASP A 116 -10.23 -7.60 -9.99
C ASP A 116 -10.61 -6.82 -8.74
N GLU A 117 -10.60 -7.48 -7.58
CA GLU A 117 -10.88 -6.83 -6.31
C GLU A 117 -9.85 -5.74 -6.02
N PHE A 118 -8.58 -6.06 -6.23
CA PHE A 118 -7.48 -5.14 -5.99
C PHE A 118 -7.60 -3.90 -6.87
N VAL A 119 -7.82 -4.09 -8.17
CA VAL A 119 -7.94 -2.99 -9.11
C VAL A 119 -9.14 -2.11 -8.78
N ARG A 120 -10.28 -2.71 -8.45
CA ARG A 120 -11.47 -1.94 -8.10
C ARG A 120 -11.22 -1.07 -6.87
N MET A 121 -10.58 -1.63 -5.86
CA MET A 121 -10.27 -0.89 -4.64
C MET A 121 -9.31 0.25 -4.91
N VAL A 122 -8.23 0.00 -5.66
CA VAL A 122 -7.25 1.01 -5.99
C VAL A 122 -7.90 2.15 -6.77
N LYS A 123 -8.67 1.82 -7.81
CA LYS A 123 -9.30 2.85 -8.64
C LYS A 123 -10.32 3.68 -7.85
N LYS A 124 -11.06 3.03 -6.97
CA LYS A 124 -12.02 3.73 -6.12
C LYS A 124 -11.33 4.77 -5.25
N LEU A 125 -10.18 4.44 -4.70
CA LEU A 125 -9.45 5.33 -3.80
C LEU A 125 -8.70 6.43 -4.53
N LEU A 126 -8.44 6.26 -5.83
CA LEU A 126 -7.73 7.24 -6.65
C LEU A 126 -8.66 8.27 -7.30
N VAL A 127 -9.93 8.13 -7.14
CA VAL A 127 -10.90 9.07 -7.72
C VAL A 127 -10.84 10.43 -7.03
#